data_49965ed4629d0695d77ea475ad676e5e
#
_entry.id   49965ed4629d0695d77ea475ad676e5e
#
_cell.length_a   1.000
_cell.length_b   1.000
_cell.length_c   1.000
_cell.angle_alpha   90.00
_cell.angle_beta   90.00
_cell.angle_gamma   90.00
#
_symmetry.space_group_name_H-M   'P 1'
#
loop_
_entity.id
_entity.type
_entity.pdbx_description
1 polymer ?
#
loop_
_entity_poly.entity_id
_entity_poly.type
_entity_poly.pdbx_seq_one_letter_code
_entity_poly.pdbx_strand_id
1 'polypeptide(L)'
;MSTPKRSTQRGPSLARRASAALAPYASATVAAVVLRFFLGGTMLYAGIDKTLLDPRFLQVDGVGSIGETLRYFVTSGGPLAGLVEAVALPQPVLIGASMAGAQLIVGASLLTGSWVRYGALL
;
A
#
# COMPACT_ATOMS: atom_id res chain seq x y z
N MET A 1 -46.92 34.76 -44.72
CA MET A 1 -46.59 35.00 -43.29
C MET A 1 -46.13 33.68 -42.67
N SER A 2 -44.84 33.43 -42.62
CA SER A 2 -44.25 32.16 -42.11
C SER A 2 -43.84 32.37 -40.65
N THR A 3 -44.48 31.62 -39.77
CA THR A 3 -44.17 31.59 -38.32
C THR A 3 -42.84 30.86 -38.07
N PRO A 4 -41.91 31.49 -37.31
CA PRO A 4 -40.63 30.81 -36.96
C PRO A 4 -40.89 29.69 -35.95
N LYS A 5 -40.49 28.43 -36.30
CA LYS A 5 -40.42 27.29 -35.38
C LYS A 5 -39.41 27.62 -34.25
N ARG A 6 -39.89 27.88 -33.05
CA ARG A 6 -39.07 27.92 -31.83
C ARG A 6 -38.53 26.50 -31.59
N SER A 7 -37.26 26.32 -31.89
CA SER A 7 -36.52 25.13 -31.45
C SER A 7 -36.33 25.21 -29.92
N THR A 8 -37.07 24.45 -29.15
CA THR A 8 -36.86 24.24 -27.74
C THR A 8 -35.57 23.45 -27.58
N GLN A 9 -34.43 24.20 -27.40
CA GLN A 9 -33.20 23.63 -26.94
C GLN A 9 -33.45 23.10 -25.52
N ARG A 10 -33.74 21.79 -25.43
CA ARG A 10 -33.72 21.08 -24.14
C ARG A 10 -32.28 21.07 -23.66
N GLY A 11 -31.97 21.87 -22.65
CA GLY A 11 -30.69 21.82 -21.95
C GLY A 11 -30.41 20.39 -21.42
N PRO A 12 -29.16 20.04 -21.20
CA PRO A 12 -28.78 18.71 -20.73
C PRO A 12 -29.54 18.38 -19.44
N SER A 13 -30.18 17.19 -19.43
CA SER A 13 -30.98 16.74 -18.29
C SER A 13 -30.14 16.76 -16.99
N LEU A 14 -30.78 17.06 -15.86
CA LEU A 14 -30.13 17.06 -14.53
C LEU A 14 -29.35 15.78 -14.26
N ALA A 15 -29.85 14.63 -14.75
CA ALA A 15 -29.17 13.34 -14.66
C ALA A 15 -27.81 13.33 -15.40
N ARG A 16 -27.74 13.97 -16.59
CA ARG A 16 -26.48 14.07 -17.35
C ARG A 16 -25.48 15.01 -16.70
N ARG A 17 -25.93 16.06 -16.02
CA ARG A 17 -25.07 16.96 -15.24
C ARG A 17 -24.56 16.29 -13.98
N ALA A 18 -25.39 15.53 -13.28
CA ALA A 18 -25.00 14.77 -12.09
C ALA A 18 -23.98 13.68 -12.43
N SER A 19 -24.19 12.92 -13.51
CA SER A 19 -23.21 11.88 -13.92
C SER A 19 -21.88 12.46 -14.37
N ALA A 20 -21.86 13.62 -15.04
CA ALA A 20 -20.61 14.30 -15.41
C ALA A 20 -19.85 14.82 -14.18
N ALA A 21 -20.56 15.30 -13.15
CA ALA A 21 -19.94 15.76 -11.89
C ALA A 21 -19.34 14.61 -11.06
N LEU A 22 -19.92 13.40 -11.15
CA LEU A 22 -19.46 12.21 -10.40
C LEU A 22 -18.37 11.41 -11.14
N ALA A 23 -18.17 11.63 -12.44
CA ALA A 23 -17.17 10.91 -13.23
C ALA A 23 -15.73 10.98 -12.65
N PRO A 24 -15.19 12.12 -12.19
CA PRO A 24 -13.85 12.18 -11.62
C PRO A 24 -13.74 11.40 -10.30
N TYR A 25 -14.80 11.36 -9.49
CA TYR A 25 -14.83 10.57 -8.25
C TYR A 25 -14.88 9.07 -8.52
N ALA A 26 -15.60 8.62 -9.54
CA ALA A 26 -15.65 7.22 -9.93
C ALA A 26 -14.27 6.73 -10.41
N SER A 27 -13.55 7.51 -11.21
CA SER A 27 -12.20 7.16 -11.67
C SER A 27 -11.18 7.13 -10.53
N ALA A 28 -11.25 8.09 -9.60
CA ALA A 28 -10.39 8.12 -8.40
C ALA A 28 -10.64 6.90 -7.50
N THR A 29 -11.89 6.46 -7.36
CA THR A 29 -12.25 5.27 -6.58
C THR A 29 -11.68 3.99 -7.20
N VAL A 30 -11.77 3.84 -8.53
CA VAL A 30 -11.19 2.69 -9.24
C VAL A 30 -9.68 2.67 -9.09
N ALA A 31 -9.00 3.80 -9.28
CA ALA A 31 -7.56 3.90 -9.10
C ALA A 31 -7.12 3.54 -7.66
N ALA A 32 -7.85 4.01 -6.66
CA ALA A 32 -7.59 3.69 -5.25
C ALA A 32 -7.78 2.18 -4.96
N VAL A 33 -8.79 1.56 -5.54
CA VAL A 33 -9.03 0.11 -5.41
C VAL A 33 -7.89 -0.68 -6.05
N VAL A 34 -7.51 -0.35 -7.28
CA VAL A 34 -6.39 -1.01 -7.98
C VAL A 34 -5.09 -0.86 -7.20
N LEU A 35 -4.76 0.36 -6.75
CA LEU A 35 -3.56 0.62 -5.95
C LEU A 35 -3.56 -0.17 -4.65
N ARG A 36 -4.71 -0.28 -3.98
CA ARG A 36 -4.88 -1.04 -2.75
C ARG A 36 -4.62 -2.53 -2.96
N PHE A 37 -5.19 -3.12 -4.03
CA PHE A 37 -4.93 -4.52 -4.35
C PHE A 37 -3.47 -4.77 -4.73
N PHE A 38 -2.88 -3.86 -5.50
CA PHE A 38 -1.47 -3.96 -5.87
C PHE A 38 -0.55 -3.88 -4.64
N LEU A 39 -0.73 -2.86 -3.79
CA LEU A 39 0.07 -2.69 -2.58
C LEU A 39 -0.16 -3.85 -1.59
N GLY A 40 -1.42 -4.23 -1.37
CA GLY A 40 -1.77 -5.32 -0.48
C GLY A 40 -1.18 -6.65 -0.94
N GLY A 41 -1.28 -6.95 -2.23
CA GLY A 41 -0.67 -8.14 -2.83
C GLY A 41 0.85 -8.15 -2.73
N THR A 42 1.50 -7.03 -3.02
CA THR A 42 2.97 -6.89 -2.92
C THR A 42 3.45 -7.07 -1.48
N MET A 43 2.77 -6.45 -0.50
CA MET A 43 3.12 -6.58 0.91
C MET A 43 2.89 -8.00 1.42
N LEU A 44 1.78 -8.63 1.05
CA LEU A 44 1.48 -10.00 1.43
C LEU A 44 2.53 -10.97 0.85
N TYR A 45 2.84 -10.83 -0.44
CA TYR A 45 3.87 -11.62 -1.10
C TYR A 45 5.23 -11.46 -0.40
N ALA A 46 5.65 -10.21 -0.13
CA ALA A 46 6.92 -9.93 0.53
C ALA A 46 6.99 -10.52 1.96
N GLY A 47 5.88 -10.53 2.68
CA GLY A 47 5.79 -11.17 4.00
C GLY A 47 5.87 -12.70 3.92
N ILE A 48 5.18 -13.31 2.97
CA ILE A 48 5.23 -14.76 2.72
C ILE A 48 6.62 -15.20 2.26
N ASP A 49 7.21 -14.45 1.34
CA ASP A 49 8.56 -14.72 0.83
C ASP A 49 9.57 -14.83 1.98
N LYS A 50 9.58 -13.84 2.87
CA LYS A 50 10.51 -13.78 4.00
C LYS A 50 10.24 -14.81 5.11
N THR A 51 9.04 -15.32 5.21
CA THR A 51 8.68 -16.28 6.28
C THR A 51 8.68 -17.72 5.82
N LEU A 52 8.20 -17.99 4.60
CA LEU A 52 7.96 -19.35 4.11
C LEU A 52 8.85 -19.74 2.93
N LEU A 53 9.16 -18.81 2.03
CA LEU A 53 9.91 -19.12 0.82
C LEU A 53 11.42 -18.93 1.00
N ASP A 54 11.85 -17.96 1.81
CA ASP A 54 13.26 -17.75 2.13
C ASP A 54 13.54 -17.88 3.65
N PRO A 55 13.72 -19.11 4.16
CA PRO A 55 14.02 -19.33 5.58
C PRO A 55 15.37 -18.74 6.00
N ARG A 56 16.23 -18.34 5.06
CA ARG A 56 17.52 -17.71 5.34
C ARG A 56 17.36 -16.28 5.80
N PHE A 57 16.27 -15.61 5.38
CA PHE A 57 16.00 -14.22 5.77
C PHE A 57 16.01 -14.02 7.29
N LEU A 58 15.43 -14.95 8.06
CA LEU A 58 15.36 -14.89 9.52
C LEU A 58 16.62 -15.38 10.23
N GLN A 59 17.73 -15.61 9.52
CA GLN A 59 18.99 -15.98 10.13
C GLN A 59 19.81 -14.75 10.56
N VAL A 60 20.68 -14.97 11.55
CA VAL A 60 21.57 -13.91 12.04
C VAL A 60 22.71 -13.65 11.06
N ASP A 61 23.21 -14.70 10.44
CA ASP A 61 24.36 -14.66 9.56
C ASP A 61 24.04 -15.41 8.24
N GLY A 62 24.69 -14.96 7.18
CA GLY A 62 24.58 -15.56 5.86
C GLY A 62 24.10 -14.57 4.80
N VAL A 63 24.34 -14.90 3.54
CA VAL A 63 23.95 -14.07 2.39
C VAL A 63 22.43 -14.00 2.31
N GLY A 64 21.89 -12.77 2.27
CA GLY A 64 20.45 -12.51 2.23
C GLY A 64 19.77 -12.53 3.61
N SER A 65 20.51 -12.73 4.71
CA SER A 65 19.94 -12.70 6.06
C SER A 65 19.59 -11.29 6.50
N ILE A 66 18.67 -11.19 7.47
CA ILE A 66 18.33 -9.90 8.09
C ILE A 66 19.54 -9.30 8.82
N GLY A 67 20.38 -10.13 9.42
CA GLY A 67 21.60 -9.65 10.11
C GLY A 67 22.58 -9.02 9.14
N GLU A 68 22.81 -9.61 7.96
CA GLU A 68 23.64 -9.01 6.92
C GLU A 68 23.06 -7.67 6.43
N THR A 69 21.76 -7.64 6.17
CA THR A 69 21.06 -6.44 5.73
C THR A 69 21.19 -5.29 6.74
N LEU A 70 21.03 -5.59 8.03
CA LEU A 70 21.19 -4.59 9.09
C LEU A 70 22.63 -4.10 9.21
N ARG A 71 23.63 -4.99 9.12
CA ARG A 71 25.06 -4.61 9.12
C ARG A 71 25.39 -3.73 7.91
N TYR A 72 24.91 -4.08 6.73
CA TYR A 72 25.08 -3.26 5.53
C TYR A 72 24.48 -1.86 5.73
N PHE A 73 23.31 -1.75 6.33
CA PHE A 73 22.68 -0.48 6.62
C PHE A 73 23.51 0.39 7.58
N VAL A 74 24.05 -0.22 8.63
CA VAL A 74 24.93 0.47 9.60
C VAL A 74 26.22 0.94 8.93
N THR A 75 26.87 0.08 8.14
CA THR A 75 28.13 0.42 7.46
C THR A 75 27.95 1.49 6.37
N SER A 76 26.77 1.59 5.77
CA SER A 76 26.48 2.65 4.78
C SER A 76 26.32 4.04 5.40
N GLY A 77 26.30 4.18 6.73
CA GLY A 77 26.33 5.47 7.42
C GLY A 77 25.07 6.31 7.28
N GLY A 78 23.92 5.69 7.13
CA GLY A 78 22.64 6.40 7.05
C GLY A 78 22.27 7.12 8.36
N PRO A 79 21.33 8.09 8.31
CA PRO A 79 20.95 8.90 9.48
C PRO A 79 20.38 8.06 10.65
N LEU A 80 19.93 6.85 10.38
CA LEU A 80 19.41 5.90 11.38
C LEU A 80 20.41 4.80 11.75
N ALA A 81 21.65 4.85 11.26
CA ALA A 81 22.64 3.80 11.49
C ALA A 81 22.87 3.54 12.98
N GLY A 82 23.01 4.59 13.80
CA GLY A 82 23.19 4.44 15.25
C GLY A 82 21.98 3.81 15.95
N LEU A 83 20.78 4.11 15.51
CA LEU A 83 19.55 3.47 16.04
C LEU A 83 19.48 1.98 15.67
N VAL A 84 19.81 1.65 14.42
CA VAL A 84 19.86 0.26 13.94
C VAL A 84 20.92 -0.53 14.68
N GLU A 85 22.08 0.04 14.90
CA GLU A 85 23.17 -0.59 15.66
C GLU A 85 22.77 -0.85 17.12
N ALA A 86 22.14 0.11 17.78
CA ALA A 86 21.78 0.01 19.19
C ALA A 86 20.58 -0.92 19.45
N VAL A 87 19.59 -0.95 18.52
CA VAL A 87 18.31 -1.63 18.76
C VAL A 87 18.13 -2.87 17.90
N ALA A 88 18.47 -2.80 16.62
CA ALA A 88 18.16 -3.86 15.67
C ALA A 88 19.24 -4.95 15.58
N LEU A 89 20.52 -4.57 15.61
CA LEU A 89 21.66 -5.50 15.56
C LEU A 89 21.73 -6.50 16.72
N PRO A 90 21.37 -6.15 17.97
CA PRO A 90 21.36 -7.13 19.07
C PRO A 90 20.31 -8.21 18.91
N GLN A 91 19.22 -7.94 18.15
CA GLN A 91 18.08 -8.85 17.98
C GLN A 91 17.60 -8.90 16.52
N PRO A 92 18.46 -9.28 15.56
CA PRO A 92 18.13 -9.19 14.14
C PRO A 92 16.94 -10.07 13.74
N VAL A 93 16.83 -11.26 14.33
CA VAL A 93 15.72 -12.20 14.05
C VAL A 93 14.39 -11.61 14.51
N LEU A 94 14.34 -10.98 15.68
CA LEU A 94 13.12 -10.36 16.19
C LEU A 94 12.68 -9.21 15.30
N ILE A 95 13.61 -8.38 14.85
CA ILE A 95 13.34 -7.27 13.93
C ILE A 95 12.87 -7.81 12.57
N GLY A 96 13.54 -8.83 12.03
CA GLY A 96 13.15 -9.46 10.77
C GLY A 96 11.75 -10.09 10.85
N ALA A 97 11.46 -10.81 11.93
CA ALA A 97 10.14 -11.40 12.16
C ALA A 97 9.05 -10.34 12.32
N SER A 98 9.35 -9.24 13.03
CA SER A 98 8.42 -8.12 13.17
C SER A 98 8.13 -7.44 11.83
N MET A 99 9.14 -7.23 11.00
CA MET A 99 8.97 -6.69 9.66
C MET A 99 8.11 -7.60 8.77
N ALA A 100 8.41 -8.88 8.74
CA ALA A 100 7.65 -9.85 7.96
C ALA A 100 6.21 -9.95 8.45
N GLY A 101 6.00 -10.02 9.77
CA GLY A 101 4.67 -10.01 10.39
C GLY A 101 3.87 -8.75 10.07
N ALA A 102 4.50 -7.58 10.16
CA ALA A 102 3.87 -6.30 9.79
C ALA A 102 3.45 -6.29 8.30
N GLN A 103 4.30 -6.80 7.40
CA GLN A 103 3.99 -6.91 5.98
C GLN A 103 2.78 -7.81 5.72
N LEU A 104 2.68 -8.96 6.42
CA LEU A 104 1.54 -9.86 6.32
C LEU A 104 0.24 -9.19 6.81
N ILE A 105 0.29 -8.54 7.97
CA ILE A 105 -0.87 -7.87 8.57
C ILE A 105 -1.34 -6.72 7.67
N VAL A 106 -0.42 -5.86 7.22
CA VAL A 106 -0.74 -4.73 6.35
C VAL A 106 -1.27 -5.22 5.01
N GLY A 107 -0.63 -6.23 4.40
CA GLY A 107 -1.07 -6.82 3.15
C GLY A 107 -2.48 -7.39 3.24
N ALA A 108 -2.75 -8.21 4.25
CA ALA A 108 -4.07 -8.77 4.50
C ALA A 108 -5.12 -7.68 4.78
N SER A 109 -4.78 -6.66 5.56
CA SER A 109 -5.67 -5.55 5.88
C SER A 109 -6.03 -4.71 4.66
N LEU A 110 -5.07 -4.46 3.78
CA LEU A 110 -5.30 -3.75 2.52
C LEU A 110 -6.19 -4.56 1.57
N LEU A 111 -5.98 -5.87 1.46
CA LEU A 111 -6.80 -6.73 0.60
C LEU A 111 -8.23 -6.87 1.10
N THR A 112 -8.43 -7.09 2.40
CA THR A 112 -9.76 -7.23 3.01
C THR A 112 -10.48 -5.90 3.19
N GLY A 113 -9.76 -4.77 3.18
CA GLY A 113 -10.32 -3.44 3.41
C GLY A 113 -10.76 -3.15 4.83
N SER A 114 -10.40 -4.01 5.79
CA SER A 114 -10.88 -3.89 7.17
C SER A 114 -10.38 -2.63 7.89
N TRP A 115 -9.14 -2.21 7.63
CA TRP A 115 -8.56 -1.01 8.26
C TRP A 115 -8.90 0.31 7.56
N VAL A 116 -9.31 0.27 6.30
CA VAL A 116 -9.71 1.47 5.56
C VAL A 116 -10.96 2.11 6.17
N ARG A 117 -11.83 1.31 6.79
CA ARG A 117 -13.02 1.81 7.51
C ARG A 117 -12.65 2.60 8.77
N TYR A 118 -11.60 2.21 9.49
CA TYR A 118 -11.17 2.91 10.70
C TYR A 118 -10.40 4.19 10.40
N GLY A 119 -9.58 4.21 9.33
CA GLY A 119 -8.89 5.42 8.88
C GLY A 119 -9.81 6.49 8.29
N ALA A 120 -11.01 6.11 7.82
CA ALA A 120 -12.02 7.06 7.34
C ALA A 120 -12.89 7.65 8.46
N LEU A 121 -12.75 7.14 9.72
CA LEU A 121 -13.47 7.62 10.90
C LEU A 121 -12.62 8.57 11.77
N LEU A 122 -11.34 8.75 11.44
CA LEU A 122 -10.42 9.71 12.05
C LEU A 122 -10.17 10.90 11.13
#